data_6430b09a0c2afdef5571efc6ee71bad8
#
_entry.id   6430b09a0c2afdef5571efc6ee71bad8
#
_cell.length_a   1.000
_cell.length_b   1.000
_cell.length_c   1.000
_cell.angle_alpha   90.00
_cell.angle_beta   90.00
_cell.angle_gamma   90.00
#
_symmetry.space_group_name_H-M   'P 1'
#
loop_
_entity.id
_entity.type
_entity.pdbx_description
1 polymer ?
#
loop_
_entity_poly.entity_id
_entity_poly.type
_entity_poly.pdbx_seq_one_letter_code
_entity_poly.pdbx_strand_id
1 'polypeptide(L)'
;MMTDVDVSGQGGVLVLAATPIGQVGDAPPRLADELAGADVVAAEDTRRLRRLTTELGIMIGGRVVSYFEGNESARTPQLVDALRAGQRVVLVTDAGMPSVSDPGYRLVVAAVDLGVPVTAVPGPSAVLTALAVSGLPVDRFCFEGFLPRKAGERARRLAALAAEERTLVFFEAPHRTEATLAAMAESWGDDRRAAVCRELTKTHEEVRRGGLAELAAWAGQGVRGEVTLVVAGAVPEQVDTAPASLAGLVADAEATGTPRKQAILDVARLAGVPKREVYDAVHKT
;
A
#
# COMPACT_ATOMS: atom_id res chain seq x y z
N MET A 1 -23.52 -12.94 -11.15
CA MET A 1 -23.27 -14.30 -11.61
C MET A 1 -21.76 -14.38 -11.85
N MET A 2 -20.99 -14.86 -10.87
CA MET A 2 -19.54 -15.03 -11.01
C MET A 2 -19.33 -16.26 -11.90
N THR A 3 -18.80 -16.04 -13.08
CA THR A 3 -18.37 -17.14 -13.94
C THR A 3 -17.05 -17.68 -13.41
N ASP A 4 -17.02 -18.98 -13.10
CA ASP A 4 -15.79 -19.70 -12.82
C ASP A 4 -14.80 -19.45 -13.98
N VAL A 5 -13.63 -18.91 -13.66
CA VAL A 5 -12.58 -18.66 -14.63
C VAL A 5 -11.87 -19.98 -14.90
N ASP A 6 -12.25 -20.66 -15.97
CA ASP A 6 -11.52 -21.82 -16.47
C ASP A 6 -10.21 -21.35 -17.10
N VAL A 7 -9.11 -21.52 -16.41
CA VAL A 7 -7.75 -21.14 -16.86
C VAL A 7 -7.17 -22.13 -17.87
N SER A 8 -7.88 -23.23 -18.17
CA SER A 8 -7.45 -24.30 -19.09
C SER A 8 -8.01 -24.15 -20.52
N GLY A 9 -8.84 -23.12 -20.78
CA GLY A 9 -9.49 -22.89 -22.08
C GLY A 9 -8.54 -22.27 -23.13
N GLN A 10 -8.87 -22.50 -24.41
CA GLN A 10 -8.14 -22.02 -25.62
C GLN A 10 -8.11 -20.49 -25.80
N GLY A 11 -8.35 -19.70 -24.76
CA GLY A 11 -8.32 -18.24 -24.77
C GLY A 11 -7.01 -17.67 -24.24
N GLY A 12 -6.73 -16.40 -24.55
CA GLY A 12 -5.59 -15.68 -23.98
C GLY A 12 -5.69 -15.55 -22.46
N VAL A 13 -4.56 -15.38 -21.80
CA VAL A 13 -4.46 -15.19 -20.35
C VAL A 13 -3.46 -14.09 -20.02
N LEU A 14 -3.83 -13.21 -19.10
CA LEU A 14 -2.92 -12.23 -18.51
C LEU A 14 -2.39 -12.77 -17.18
N VAL A 15 -1.08 -12.88 -17.06
CA VAL A 15 -0.39 -13.31 -15.84
C VAL A 15 0.40 -12.14 -15.25
N LEU A 16 0.09 -11.75 -14.03
CA LEU A 16 0.88 -10.78 -13.27
C LEU A 16 1.92 -11.55 -12.45
N ALA A 17 3.18 -11.47 -12.83
CA ALA A 17 4.22 -12.26 -12.18
C ALA A 17 5.12 -11.39 -11.31
N ALA A 18 5.18 -11.74 -10.01
CA ALA A 18 6.06 -11.06 -9.07
C ALA A 18 7.53 -11.32 -9.38
N THR A 19 8.35 -10.32 -9.13
CA THR A 19 9.82 -10.38 -9.19
C THR A 19 10.44 -10.11 -7.80
N PRO A 20 11.70 -10.49 -7.57
CA PRO A 20 12.39 -10.17 -6.32
C PRO A 20 12.45 -8.67 -6.05
N ILE A 21 12.39 -8.28 -4.77
CA ILE A 21 12.57 -6.88 -4.34
C ILE A 21 14.03 -6.55 -3.96
N GLY A 22 14.91 -7.55 -3.98
CA GLY A 22 16.31 -7.39 -3.64
C GLY A 22 17.07 -8.70 -3.82
N GLN A 23 16.77 -9.69 -3.00
CA GLN A 23 17.42 -11.00 -3.05
C GLN A 23 16.85 -11.84 -4.19
N VAL A 24 17.69 -12.19 -5.17
CA VAL A 24 17.26 -12.97 -6.36
C VAL A 24 16.67 -14.33 -5.98
N GLY A 25 17.17 -14.95 -4.90
CA GLY A 25 16.66 -16.20 -4.38
C GLY A 25 15.20 -16.17 -3.89
N ASP A 26 14.63 -14.99 -3.71
CA ASP A 26 13.21 -14.81 -3.36
C ASP A 26 12.27 -14.89 -4.58
N ALA A 27 12.81 -15.11 -5.79
CA ALA A 27 12.00 -15.26 -6.99
C ALA A 27 11.04 -16.46 -6.84
N PRO A 28 9.73 -16.27 -7.14
CA PRO A 28 8.80 -17.40 -7.08
C PRO A 28 9.22 -18.49 -8.08
N PRO A 29 9.22 -19.78 -7.72
CA PRO A 29 9.60 -20.86 -8.64
C PRO A 29 8.78 -20.84 -9.93
N ARG A 30 7.48 -20.54 -9.86
CA ARG A 30 6.58 -20.42 -11.01
C ARG A 30 6.93 -19.28 -11.98
N LEU A 31 7.73 -18.29 -11.57
CA LEU A 31 8.17 -17.20 -12.45
C LEU A 31 8.92 -17.77 -13.67
N ALA A 32 9.76 -18.78 -13.46
CA ALA A 32 10.51 -19.42 -14.54
C ALA A 32 9.58 -20.07 -15.57
N ASP A 33 8.61 -20.84 -15.11
CA ASP A 33 7.66 -21.54 -15.98
C ASP A 33 6.80 -20.55 -16.78
N GLU A 34 6.32 -19.48 -16.12
CA GLU A 34 5.49 -18.45 -16.76
C GLU A 34 6.27 -17.67 -17.82
N LEU A 35 7.53 -17.30 -17.55
CA LEU A 35 8.37 -16.62 -18.52
C LEU A 35 8.76 -17.52 -19.70
N ALA A 36 9.00 -18.81 -19.46
CA ALA A 36 9.31 -19.77 -20.49
C ALA A 36 8.09 -20.08 -21.38
N GLY A 37 6.88 -20.14 -20.79
CA GLY A 37 5.64 -20.44 -21.50
C GLY A 37 4.92 -19.21 -22.07
N ALA A 38 5.46 -18.00 -21.90
CA ALA A 38 4.84 -16.77 -22.39
C ALA A 38 4.96 -16.62 -23.91
N ASP A 39 3.91 -16.14 -24.57
CA ASP A 39 3.98 -15.64 -25.97
C ASP A 39 4.48 -14.21 -26.00
N VAL A 40 4.11 -13.42 -24.96
CA VAL A 40 4.53 -12.02 -24.81
C VAL A 40 4.89 -11.78 -23.35
N VAL A 41 6.07 -11.22 -23.11
CA VAL A 41 6.48 -10.71 -21.80
C VAL A 41 6.49 -9.19 -21.84
N ALA A 42 5.57 -8.55 -21.12
CA ALA A 42 5.53 -7.12 -20.91
C ALA A 42 6.37 -6.78 -19.67
N ALA A 43 7.45 -6.03 -19.84
CA ALA A 43 8.38 -5.70 -18.76
C ALA A 43 8.54 -4.20 -18.61
N GLU A 44 8.60 -3.72 -17.37
CA GLU A 44 8.83 -2.30 -17.06
C GLU A 44 10.19 -1.85 -17.59
N ASP A 45 11.28 -2.48 -17.17
CA ASP A 45 12.61 -2.33 -17.80
C ASP A 45 13.09 -3.69 -18.35
N THR A 46 13.15 -3.79 -19.67
CA THR A 46 13.59 -5.01 -20.37
C THR A 46 15.04 -5.40 -20.08
N ARG A 47 15.88 -4.46 -19.65
CA ARG A 47 17.28 -4.71 -19.28
C ARG A 47 17.35 -5.35 -17.90
N ARG A 48 16.55 -4.88 -16.96
CA ARG A 48 16.43 -5.47 -15.62
C ARG A 48 15.86 -6.89 -15.70
N LEU A 49 14.81 -7.08 -16.51
CA LEU A 49 14.30 -8.42 -16.77
C LEU A 49 15.36 -9.36 -17.31
N ARG A 50 16.16 -8.95 -18.32
CA ARG A 50 17.24 -9.77 -18.87
C ARG A 50 18.29 -10.13 -17.83
N ARG A 51 18.66 -9.17 -16.98
CA ARG A 51 19.59 -9.42 -15.88
C ARG A 51 19.03 -10.47 -14.93
N LEU A 52 17.80 -10.32 -14.46
CA LEU A 52 17.11 -11.26 -13.57
C LEU A 52 17.05 -12.65 -14.18
N THR A 53 16.61 -12.78 -15.43
CA THR A 53 16.51 -14.08 -16.10
C THR A 53 17.87 -14.74 -16.31
N THR A 54 18.93 -13.97 -16.56
CA THR A 54 20.30 -14.48 -16.64
C THR A 54 20.78 -15.03 -15.29
N GLU A 55 20.54 -14.29 -14.19
CA GLU A 55 20.92 -14.72 -12.85
C GLU A 55 20.15 -15.97 -12.39
N LEU A 56 18.90 -16.11 -12.81
CA LEU A 56 18.04 -17.27 -12.49
C LEU A 56 18.19 -18.44 -13.47
N GLY A 57 18.93 -18.28 -14.57
CA GLY A 57 19.04 -19.30 -15.60
C GLY A 57 17.74 -19.53 -16.37
N ILE A 58 16.85 -18.55 -16.46
CA ILE A 58 15.54 -18.63 -17.12
C ILE A 58 15.66 -18.24 -18.59
N MET A 59 15.06 -19.04 -19.47
CA MET A 59 14.85 -18.67 -20.87
C MET A 59 13.44 -18.13 -21.07
N ILE A 60 13.33 -16.97 -21.73
CA ILE A 60 12.03 -16.40 -22.10
C ILE A 60 11.56 -17.02 -23.43
N GLY A 61 10.34 -17.56 -23.45
CA GLY A 61 9.80 -18.27 -24.63
C GLY A 61 9.33 -17.33 -25.74
N GLY A 62 8.74 -16.20 -25.37
CA GLY A 62 8.12 -15.28 -26.32
C GLY A 62 8.86 -13.96 -26.54
N ARG A 63 8.18 -13.03 -27.21
CA ARG A 63 8.73 -11.70 -27.44
C ARG A 63 8.64 -10.82 -26.18
N VAL A 64 9.69 -10.06 -25.91
CA VAL A 64 9.73 -9.09 -24.81
C VAL A 64 9.37 -7.70 -25.33
N VAL A 65 8.45 -7.02 -24.64
CA VAL A 65 8.04 -5.65 -24.93
C VAL A 65 8.20 -4.78 -23.70
N SER A 66 8.58 -3.51 -23.88
CA SER A 66 8.63 -2.55 -22.79
C SER A 66 7.23 -2.05 -22.47
N TYR A 67 6.86 -2.05 -21.17
CA TYR A 67 5.57 -1.59 -20.65
C TYR A 67 5.76 -0.87 -19.32
N PHE A 68 5.85 0.46 -19.33
CA PHE A 68 6.09 1.30 -18.17
C PHE A 68 5.11 2.48 -18.16
N GLU A 69 5.00 3.21 -17.07
CA GLU A 69 4.03 4.30 -16.86
C GLU A 69 3.93 5.25 -18.05
N GLY A 70 5.07 5.65 -18.64
CA GLY A 70 5.12 6.59 -19.76
C GLY A 70 4.61 6.03 -21.10
N ASN A 71 4.48 4.70 -21.25
CA ASN A 71 4.02 4.08 -22.52
C ASN A 71 2.79 3.17 -22.36
N GLU A 72 2.26 2.96 -21.15
CA GLU A 72 1.10 2.09 -20.91
C GLU A 72 -0.05 2.35 -21.87
N SER A 73 -0.45 3.62 -22.06
CA SER A 73 -1.58 3.99 -22.92
C SER A 73 -1.37 3.57 -24.38
N ALA A 74 -0.14 3.68 -24.87
CA ALA A 74 0.20 3.31 -26.26
C ALA A 74 0.38 1.80 -26.43
N ARG A 75 0.83 1.09 -25.40
CA ARG A 75 1.14 -0.35 -25.44
C ARG A 75 -0.04 -1.25 -25.08
N THR A 76 -0.96 -0.79 -24.24
CA THR A 76 -2.13 -1.58 -23.84
C THR A 76 -2.92 -2.14 -25.02
N PRO A 77 -3.24 -1.40 -26.09
CA PRO A 77 -3.95 -1.97 -27.23
C PRO A 77 -3.24 -3.16 -27.89
N GLN A 78 -1.92 -3.10 -28.04
CA GLN A 78 -1.14 -4.18 -28.63
C GLN A 78 -1.15 -5.46 -27.77
N LEU A 79 -1.12 -5.31 -26.43
CA LEU A 79 -1.19 -6.44 -25.51
C LEU A 79 -2.61 -7.02 -25.46
N VAL A 80 -3.62 -6.16 -25.55
CA VAL A 80 -5.03 -6.56 -25.69
C VAL A 80 -5.24 -7.40 -26.96
N ASP A 81 -4.68 -6.99 -28.09
CA ASP A 81 -4.78 -7.75 -29.33
C ASP A 81 -4.09 -9.13 -29.21
N ALA A 82 -2.96 -9.20 -28.50
CA ALA A 82 -2.30 -10.48 -28.18
C ALA A 82 -3.21 -11.39 -27.33
N LEU A 83 -3.84 -10.84 -26.30
CA LEU A 83 -4.79 -11.56 -25.45
C LEU A 83 -6.01 -12.06 -26.24
N ARG A 84 -6.57 -11.24 -27.11
CA ARG A 84 -7.67 -11.63 -28.03
C ARG A 84 -7.29 -12.74 -28.99
N ALA A 85 -6.02 -12.74 -29.41
CA ALA A 85 -5.47 -13.81 -30.26
C ALA A 85 -5.18 -15.12 -29.53
N GLY A 86 -5.58 -15.24 -28.26
CA GLY A 86 -5.36 -16.44 -27.46
C GLY A 86 -3.97 -16.54 -26.84
N GLN A 87 -3.16 -15.48 -26.88
CA GLN A 87 -1.79 -15.50 -26.40
C GLN A 87 -1.69 -15.38 -24.87
N ARG A 88 -0.67 -16.01 -24.31
CA ARG A 88 -0.26 -15.86 -22.90
C ARG A 88 0.61 -14.61 -22.76
N VAL A 89 0.09 -13.59 -22.08
CA VAL A 89 0.81 -12.35 -21.78
C VAL A 89 1.25 -12.37 -20.34
N VAL A 90 2.54 -12.30 -20.09
CA VAL A 90 3.11 -12.20 -18.72
C VAL A 90 3.58 -10.78 -18.49
N LEU A 91 3.05 -10.12 -17.46
CA LEU A 91 3.47 -8.79 -17.02
C LEU A 91 4.40 -8.93 -15.82
N VAL A 92 5.57 -8.31 -15.90
CA VAL A 92 6.54 -8.20 -14.79
C VAL A 92 6.97 -6.74 -14.61
N THR A 93 7.26 -6.37 -13.38
CA THR A 93 7.82 -5.06 -13.02
C THR A 93 9.26 -5.21 -12.49
N ASP A 94 9.91 -4.11 -12.26
CA ASP A 94 11.32 -4.10 -11.85
C ASP A 94 11.54 -4.78 -10.50
N ALA A 95 10.53 -4.73 -9.62
CA ALA A 95 10.56 -5.34 -8.29
C ALA A 95 9.13 -5.56 -7.74
N GLY A 96 8.88 -6.70 -7.13
CA GLY A 96 7.61 -6.98 -6.45
C GLY A 96 6.46 -7.37 -7.39
N MET A 97 5.23 -7.04 -6.98
CA MET A 97 4.00 -7.35 -7.70
C MET A 97 3.64 -6.24 -8.69
N PRO A 98 3.38 -6.57 -9.98
CA PRO A 98 2.83 -5.61 -10.94
C PRO A 98 1.52 -4.96 -10.44
N SER A 99 1.21 -3.76 -10.93
CA SER A 99 0.01 -2.97 -10.64
C SER A 99 -0.05 -2.33 -9.25
N VAL A 100 0.92 -2.57 -8.37
CA VAL A 100 0.97 -1.98 -7.01
C VAL A 100 2.06 -0.91 -6.97
N SER A 101 1.72 0.34 -7.20
CA SER A 101 2.64 1.48 -7.45
C SER A 101 3.50 1.36 -8.71
N ASP A 102 3.25 0.35 -9.51
CA ASP A 102 3.97 -0.01 -10.72
C ASP A 102 2.98 -0.08 -11.90
N PRO A 103 3.45 -0.11 -13.16
CA PRO A 103 2.59 -0.26 -14.32
C PRO A 103 1.81 -1.58 -14.30
N GLY A 104 0.61 -1.59 -14.90
CA GLY A 104 -0.18 -2.80 -15.06
C GLY A 104 -1.68 -2.63 -14.88
N TYR A 105 -2.12 -1.74 -14.00
CA TYR A 105 -3.55 -1.55 -13.72
C TYR A 105 -4.40 -1.37 -14.99
N ARG A 106 -3.95 -0.57 -15.96
CA ARG A 106 -4.65 -0.34 -17.23
C ARG A 106 -4.82 -1.62 -18.03
N LEU A 107 -3.79 -2.46 -18.07
CA LEU A 107 -3.84 -3.73 -18.80
C LEU A 107 -4.78 -4.73 -18.10
N VAL A 108 -4.76 -4.77 -16.77
CA VAL A 108 -5.68 -5.60 -15.98
C VAL A 108 -7.12 -5.20 -16.25
N VAL A 109 -7.46 -3.90 -16.19
CA VAL A 109 -8.81 -3.41 -16.47
C VAL A 109 -9.23 -3.81 -17.89
N ALA A 110 -8.36 -3.58 -18.88
CA ALA A 110 -8.67 -3.92 -20.28
C ALA A 110 -8.88 -5.44 -20.48
N ALA A 111 -8.11 -6.28 -19.81
CA ALA A 111 -8.28 -7.73 -19.84
C ALA A 111 -9.61 -8.18 -19.20
N VAL A 112 -9.95 -7.61 -18.04
CA VAL A 112 -11.22 -7.88 -17.34
C VAL A 112 -12.42 -7.46 -18.20
N ASP A 113 -12.38 -6.27 -18.80
CA ASP A 113 -13.45 -5.76 -19.65
C ASP A 113 -13.69 -6.64 -20.90
N LEU A 114 -12.68 -7.38 -21.33
CA LEU A 114 -12.75 -8.33 -22.43
C LEU A 114 -13.15 -9.74 -22.01
N GLY A 115 -13.34 -9.99 -20.72
CA GLY A 115 -13.55 -11.35 -20.21
C GLY A 115 -12.33 -12.27 -20.31
N VAL A 116 -11.12 -11.72 -20.51
CA VAL A 116 -9.89 -12.49 -20.56
C VAL A 116 -9.50 -12.87 -19.12
N PRO A 117 -9.17 -14.14 -18.85
CA PRO A 117 -8.67 -14.57 -17.56
C PRO A 117 -7.44 -13.78 -17.11
N VAL A 118 -7.48 -13.28 -15.87
CA VAL A 118 -6.34 -12.64 -15.22
C VAL A 118 -5.93 -13.48 -14.01
N THR A 119 -4.66 -13.84 -13.93
CA THR A 119 -4.12 -14.60 -12.81
C THR A 119 -2.80 -13.99 -12.32
N ALA A 120 -2.25 -14.49 -11.21
CA ALA A 120 -0.99 -14.02 -10.67
C ALA A 120 -0.05 -15.17 -10.28
N VAL A 121 1.24 -14.90 -10.38
CA VAL A 121 2.30 -15.59 -9.66
C VAL A 121 2.62 -14.74 -8.44
N PRO A 122 2.11 -15.10 -7.24
CA PRO A 122 2.38 -14.31 -6.04
C PRO A 122 3.86 -14.40 -5.66
N GLY A 123 4.37 -13.33 -5.06
CA GLY A 123 5.77 -13.29 -4.64
C GLY A 123 6.08 -12.08 -3.76
N PRO A 124 7.35 -11.67 -3.69
CA PRO A 124 7.79 -10.60 -2.81
C PRO A 124 7.00 -9.31 -2.96
N SER A 125 6.83 -8.61 -1.83
CA SER A 125 6.18 -7.30 -1.77
C SER A 125 6.85 -6.46 -0.70
N ALA A 126 7.39 -5.29 -1.06
CA ALA A 126 8.00 -4.38 -0.12
C ALA A 126 6.99 -3.86 0.93
N VAL A 127 5.71 -3.71 0.55
CA VAL A 127 4.62 -3.31 1.46
C VAL A 127 4.44 -4.35 2.55
N LEU A 128 4.22 -5.62 2.18
CA LEU A 128 3.97 -6.69 3.15
C LEU A 128 5.22 -7.04 3.94
N THR A 129 6.40 -7.02 3.32
CA THR A 129 7.67 -7.28 4.00
C THR A 129 7.94 -6.21 5.06
N ALA A 130 7.81 -4.92 4.70
CA ALA A 130 7.98 -3.82 5.65
C ALA A 130 6.97 -3.91 6.81
N LEU A 131 5.70 -4.18 6.51
CA LEU A 131 4.66 -4.35 7.52
C LEU A 131 5.00 -5.48 8.49
N ALA A 132 5.39 -6.65 7.99
CA ALA A 132 5.72 -7.83 8.79
C ALA A 132 6.90 -7.59 9.74
N VAL A 133 7.93 -6.83 9.30
CA VAL A 133 9.11 -6.55 10.11
C VAL A 133 9.02 -5.26 10.93
N SER A 134 7.97 -4.45 10.76
CA SER A 134 7.83 -3.15 11.42
C SER A 134 7.69 -3.22 12.94
N GLY A 135 7.04 -4.26 13.46
CA GLY A 135 6.63 -4.36 14.86
C GLY A 135 5.43 -3.49 15.22
N LEU A 136 4.68 -3.03 14.21
CA LEU A 136 3.41 -2.31 14.37
C LEU A 136 2.23 -3.26 14.12
N PRO A 137 0.98 -2.91 14.51
CA PRO A 137 -0.20 -3.73 14.25
C PRO A 137 -0.37 -4.03 12.76
N VAL A 138 -0.67 -5.28 12.42
CA VAL A 138 -0.73 -5.75 11.01
C VAL A 138 -2.11 -6.24 10.58
N ASP A 139 -3.05 -6.33 11.50
CA ASP A 139 -4.41 -6.83 11.29
C ASP A 139 -5.22 -5.97 10.32
N ARG A 140 -4.99 -4.66 10.35
CA ARG A 140 -5.61 -3.70 9.43
C ARG A 140 -4.58 -2.64 9.02
N PHE A 141 -4.39 -2.44 7.74
CA PHE A 141 -3.46 -1.43 7.23
C PHE A 141 -3.98 -0.74 5.97
N CYS A 142 -3.42 0.42 5.66
CA CYS A 142 -3.62 1.17 4.42
C CYS A 142 -2.29 1.33 3.71
N PHE A 143 -2.25 1.04 2.42
CA PHE A 143 -1.14 1.39 1.56
C PHE A 143 -1.45 2.69 0.82
N GLU A 144 -0.62 3.71 1.01
CA GLU A 144 -0.82 5.07 0.52
C GLU A 144 0.08 5.42 -0.68
N GLY A 145 1.00 4.53 -1.06
CA GLY A 145 1.97 4.79 -2.12
C GLY A 145 2.93 5.93 -1.77
N PHE A 146 3.29 6.75 -2.76
CA PHE A 146 4.15 7.92 -2.55
C PHE A 146 3.34 9.15 -2.18
N LEU A 147 3.79 9.87 -1.15
CA LEU A 147 3.21 11.17 -0.80
C LEU A 147 3.53 12.25 -1.86
N PRO A 148 2.64 13.25 -2.02
CA PRO A 148 2.87 14.36 -2.95
C PRO A 148 4.22 15.03 -2.74
N ARG A 149 4.89 15.39 -3.87
CA ARG A 149 6.20 16.06 -3.82
C ARG A 149 6.12 17.48 -3.27
N LYS A 150 5.05 18.22 -3.59
CA LYS A 150 4.85 19.58 -3.12
C LYS A 150 4.44 19.59 -1.65
N ALA A 151 5.13 20.40 -0.83
CA ALA A 151 4.94 20.45 0.62
C ALA A 151 3.48 20.71 1.03
N GLY A 152 2.80 21.68 0.39
CA GLY A 152 1.40 21.99 0.71
C GLY A 152 0.41 20.87 0.33
N GLU A 153 0.66 20.12 -0.75
CA GLU A 153 -0.15 18.96 -1.11
C GLU A 153 0.10 17.81 -0.15
N ARG A 154 1.36 17.59 0.23
CA ARG A 154 1.76 16.60 1.23
C ARG A 154 1.11 16.89 2.59
N ALA A 155 1.17 18.13 3.07
CA ALA A 155 0.55 18.53 4.33
C ALA A 155 -0.97 18.28 4.32
N ARG A 156 -1.67 18.62 3.23
CA ARG A 156 -3.11 18.32 3.09
C ARG A 156 -3.40 16.82 3.12
N ARG A 157 -2.57 15.99 2.45
CA ARG A 157 -2.75 14.53 2.50
C ARG A 157 -2.54 14.00 3.90
N LEU A 158 -1.49 14.44 4.59
CA LEU A 158 -1.21 14.04 5.97
C LEU A 158 -2.33 14.45 6.92
N ALA A 159 -2.85 15.67 6.81
CA ALA A 159 -4.00 16.12 7.61
C ALA A 159 -5.24 15.24 7.39
N ALA A 160 -5.52 14.84 6.15
CA ALA A 160 -6.63 13.93 5.84
C ALA A 160 -6.46 12.52 6.42
N LEU A 161 -5.23 12.08 6.69
CA LEU A 161 -4.89 10.78 7.27
C LEU A 161 -4.67 10.83 8.79
N ALA A 162 -4.77 12.02 9.42
CA ALA A 162 -4.42 12.20 10.84
C ALA A 162 -5.24 11.30 11.78
N ALA A 163 -6.52 11.07 11.46
CA ALA A 163 -7.43 10.23 12.23
C ALA A 163 -7.48 8.75 11.76
N GLU A 164 -6.65 8.34 10.80
CA GLU A 164 -6.64 6.95 10.33
C GLU A 164 -6.11 6.02 11.43
N GLU A 165 -6.94 5.09 11.87
CA GLU A 165 -6.63 4.15 12.96
C GLU A 165 -5.83 2.93 12.51
N ARG A 166 -5.85 2.62 11.21
CA ARG A 166 -5.10 1.51 10.63
C ARG A 166 -3.63 1.87 10.50
N THR A 167 -2.76 0.88 10.54
CA THR A 167 -1.34 1.08 10.20
C THR A 167 -1.20 1.58 8.76
N LEU A 168 -0.41 2.61 8.56
CA LEU A 168 -0.19 3.26 7.27
C LEU A 168 1.15 2.82 6.69
N VAL A 169 1.18 2.48 5.40
CA VAL A 169 2.39 2.11 4.68
C VAL A 169 2.60 3.05 3.51
N PHE A 170 3.82 3.59 3.37
CA PHE A 170 4.19 4.51 2.29
C PHE A 170 5.47 4.05 1.61
N PHE A 171 5.58 4.28 0.32
CA PHE A 171 6.87 4.31 -0.35
C PHE A 171 7.46 5.72 -0.31
N GLU A 172 8.78 5.82 -0.17
CA GLU A 172 9.42 7.11 -0.20
C GLU A 172 10.80 7.06 -0.85
N ALA A 173 11.17 8.14 -1.51
CA ALA A 173 12.52 8.29 -2.06
C ALA A 173 13.53 8.63 -0.95
N PRO A 174 14.75 8.09 -0.96
CA PRO A 174 15.70 8.25 0.12
C PRO A 174 16.02 9.74 0.43
N HIS A 175 16.13 10.57 -0.59
CA HIS A 175 16.40 12.00 -0.44
C HIS A 175 15.21 12.83 0.09
N ARG A 176 14.03 12.22 0.22
CA ARG A 176 12.80 12.86 0.76
C ARG A 176 12.43 12.33 2.14
N THR A 177 13.03 11.24 2.59
CA THR A 177 12.66 10.51 3.81
C THR A 177 12.64 11.42 5.04
N GLU A 178 13.69 12.24 5.24
CA GLU A 178 13.76 13.22 6.34
C GLU A 178 12.56 14.19 6.31
N ALA A 179 12.38 14.88 5.18
CA ALA A 179 11.33 15.90 5.03
C ALA A 179 9.92 15.30 5.13
N THR A 180 9.75 14.04 4.77
CA THR A 180 8.47 13.33 4.90
C THR A 180 8.21 12.94 6.34
N LEU A 181 9.18 12.39 7.05
CA LEU A 181 9.05 12.05 8.48
C LEU A 181 8.83 13.31 9.34
N ALA A 182 9.53 14.41 9.06
CA ALA A 182 9.31 15.68 9.74
C ALA A 182 7.88 16.22 9.54
N ALA A 183 7.38 16.17 8.30
CA ALA A 183 6.00 16.58 8.01
C ALA A 183 4.96 15.65 8.66
N MET A 184 5.25 14.36 8.79
CA MET A 184 4.40 13.42 9.54
C MET A 184 4.42 13.74 11.04
N ALA A 185 5.59 14.04 11.63
CA ALA A 185 5.72 14.44 13.02
C ALA A 185 4.93 15.73 13.33
N GLU A 186 5.05 16.73 12.46
CA GLU A 186 4.29 17.98 12.57
C GLU A 186 2.76 17.74 12.54
N SER A 187 2.30 16.82 11.68
CA SER A 187 0.86 16.56 11.50
C SER A 187 0.27 15.59 12.52
N TRP A 188 1.04 14.62 13.01
CA TRP A 188 0.54 13.45 13.76
C TRP A 188 1.15 13.31 15.16
N GLY A 189 2.12 14.18 15.50
CA GLY A 189 2.85 14.17 16.77
C GLY A 189 4.19 13.45 16.68
N ASP A 190 5.15 13.96 17.45
CA ASP A 190 6.55 13.53 17.47
C ASP A 190 6.72 12.06 17.88
N ASP A 191 5.93 11.61 18.83
CA ASP A 191 6.01 10.29 19.45
C ASP A 191 5.23 9.20 18.69
N ARG A 192 4.52 9.55 17.60
CA ARG A 192 3.78 8.55 16.84
C ARG A 192 4.72 7.49 16.31
N ARG A 193 4.49 6.25 16.71
CA ARG A 193 5.38 5.12 16.40
C ARG A 193 5.46 4.87 14.91
N ALA A 194 6.67 4.66 14.41
CA ALA A 194 6.92 4.34 13.02
C ALA A 194 8.12 3.40 12.86
N ALA A 195 8.25 2.83 11.67
CA ALA A 195 9.42 2.10 11.21
C ALA A 195 9.84 2.58 9.83
N VAL A 196 11.13 2.83 9.66
CA VAL A 196 11.77 3.05 8.37
C VAL A 196 12.43 1.76 7.95
N CYS A 197 11.91 1.13 6.89
CA CYS A 197 12.45 -0.09 6.30
C CYS A 197 13.18 0.30 5.02
N ARG A 198 14.49 0.10 4.95
CA ARG A 198 15.26 0.40 3.76
C ARG A 198 16.01 -0.82 3.24
N GLU A 199 16.17 -0.90 1.91
CA GLU A 199 16.93 -1.95 1.24
C GLU A 199 16.50 -3.38 1.65
N LEU A 200 15.18 -3.57 1.85
CA LEU A 200 14.61 -4.86 2.25
C LEU A 200 15.11 -5.99 1.35
N THR A 201 15.49 -7.10 1.97
CA THR A 201 16.09 -8.30 1.36
C THR A 201 17.46 -8.11 0.69
N LYS A 202 18.03 -6.88 0.70
CA LYS A 202 19.33 -6.57 0.11
C LYS A 202 20.46 -6.60 1.16
N THR A 203 21.71 -6.52 0.69
CA THR A 203 22.92 -6.56 1.54
C THR A 203 22.93 -5.48 2.64
N HIS A 204 22.27 -4.35 2.41
CA HIS A 204 22.23 -3.23 3.34
C HIS A 204 20.84 -3.01 3.95
N GLU A 205 20.10 -4.12 4.14
CA GLU A 205 18.80 -4.08 4.81
C GLU A 205 18.92 -3.46 6.20
N GLU A 206 18.04 -2.52 6.49
CA GLU A 206 17.91 -1.91 7.81
C GLU A 206 16.45 -1.61 8.13
N VAL A 207 16.04 -1.95 9.34
CA VAL A 207 14.72 -1.60 9.89
C VAL A 207 14.92 -0.79 11.16
N ARG A 208 14.65 0.51 11.08
CA ARG A 208 14.76 1.42 12.22
C ARG A 208 13.38 1.80 12.74
N ARG A 209 13.18 1.67 14.04
CA ARG A 209 11.92 1.92 14.73
C ARG A 209 12.08 3.03 15.75
N GLY A 210 11.05 3.87 15.92
CA GLY A 210 11.06 4.97 16.90
C GLY A 210 9.82 5.86 16.75
N GLY A 211 9.83 7.01 17.40
CA GLY A 211 8.91 8.10 17.15
C GLY A 211 9.26 8.84 15.84
N LEU A 212 8.27 9.50 15.24
CA LEU A 212 8.45 10.21 13.96
C LEU A 212 9.57 11.25 14.02
N ALA A 213 9.65 12.05 15.11
CA ALA A 213 10.71 13.05 15.27
C ALA A 213 12.10 12.42 15.39
N GLU A 214 12.25 11.33 16.15
CA GLU A 214 13.50 10.58 16.27
C GLU A 214 13.96 10.05 14.89
N LEU A 215 13.03 9.46 14.15
CA LEU A 215 13.31 8.90 12.82
C LEU A 215 13.64 10.00 11.80
N ALA A 216 12.99 11.17 11.89
CA ALA A 216 13.33 12.33 11.06
C ALA A 216 14.76 12.81 11.34
N ALA A 217 15.14 12.97 12.61
CA ALA A 217 16.50 13.37 13.01
C ALA A 217 17.56 12.36 12.54
N TRP A 218 17.28 11.06 12.62
CA TRP A 218 18.16 10.03 12.07
C TRP A 218 18.27 10.14 10.55
N ALA A 219 17.13 10.32 9.85
CA ALA A 219 17.11 10.42 8.38
C ALA A 219 17.89 11.65 7.87
N GLY A 220 18.03 12.72 8.66
CA GLY A 220 18.84 13.89 8.39
C GLY A 220 20.34 13.59 8.23
N GLN A 221 20.82 12.45 8.71
CA GLN A 221 22.20 11.98 8.50
C GLN A 221 22.41 11.40 7.09
N GLY A 222 21.35 11.30 6.30
CA GLY A 222 21.36 10.79 4.93
C GLY A 222 20.90 9.32 4.85
N VAL A 223 19.81 9.11 4.13
CA VAL A 223 19.26 7.77 3.83
C VAL A 223 19.61 7.39 2.39
N ARG A 224 19.91 6.12 2.16
CA ARG A 224 20.21 5.57 0.83
C ARG A 224 19.36 4.35 0.55
N GLY A 225 19.13 4.08 -0.74
CA GLY A 225 18.41 2.91 -1.21
C GLY A 225 16.90 3.13 -1.25
N GLU A 226 16.15 2.06 -1.43
CA GLU A 226 14.69 2.08 -1.47
C GLU A 226 14.12 2.09 -0.06
N VAL A 227 13.10 2.91 0.18
CA VAL A 227 12.54 3.15 1.51
C VAL A 227 11.04 2.86 1.53
N THR A 228 10.64 2.07 2.50
CA THR A 228 9.23 1.88 2.88
C THR A 228 9.04 2.38 4.31
N LEU A 229 8.09 3.29 4.52
CA LEU A 229 7.70 3.79 5.84
C LEU A 229 6.47 3.05 6.32
N VAL A 230 6.49 2.60 7.56
CA VAL A 230 5.32 2.01 8.23
C VAL A 230 5.04 2.88 9.45
N VAL A 231 3.82 3.41 9.58
CA VAL A 231 3.45 4.33 10.64
C VAL A 231 2.22 3.79 11.36
N ALA A 232 2.24 3.81 12.69
CA ALA A 232 1.09 3.39 13.48
C ALA A 232 -0.15 4.23 13.18
N GLY A 233 -1.31 3.63 13.21
CA GLY A 233 -2.59 4.32 13.14
C GLY A 233 -2.78 5.32 14.28
N ALA A 234 -3.75 6.21 14.16
CA ALA A 234 -4.18 7.06 15.26
C ALA A 234 -4.67 6.19 16.42
N VAL A 235 -4.27 6.55 17.62
CA VAL A 235 -4.93 6.01 18.80
C VAL A 235 -6.19 6.83 18.99
N PRO A 236 -7.39 6.22 18.97
CA PRO A 236 -8.61 6.96 19.27
C PRO A 236 -8.45 7.65 20.63
N GLU A 237 -8.78 8.92 20.69
CA GLU A 237 -8.80 9.63 21.96
C GLU A 237 -9.79 8.91 22.89
N GLN A 238 -9.27 8.32 23.95
CA GLN A 238 -10.13 7.65 24.93
C GLN A 238 -10.96 8.73 25.59
N VAL A 239 -12.23 8.79 25.24
CA VAL A 239 -13.18 9.65 25.92
C VAL A 239 -13.29 9.16 27.36
N ASP A 240 -13.04 10.06 28.31
CA ASP A 240 -13.28 9.76 29.72
C ASP A 240 -14.76 9.42 29.90
N THR A 241 -15.01 8.19 30.32
CA THR A 241 -16.36 7.66 30.52
C THR A 241 -16.91 7.94 31.92
N ALA A 242 -16.17 8.70 32.75
CA ALA A 242 -16.71 9.15 34.04
C ALA A 242 -18.04 9.92 33.83
N PRO A 243 -19.06 9.72 34.70
CA PRO A 243 -20.36 10.37 34.53
C PRO A 243 -20.28 11.89 34.35
N ALA A 244 -19.40 12.56 35.08
CA ALA A 244 -19.19 14.02 34.94
C ALA A 244 -18.66 14.42 33.57
N SER A 245 -17.73 13.65 32.99
CA SER A 245 -17.14 13.89 31.68
C SER A 245 -18.17 13.65 30.57
N LEU A 246 -18.96 12.57 30.65
CA LEU A 246 -20.04 12.28 29.70
C LEU A 246 -21.12 13.37 29.74
N ALA A 247 -21.49 13.86 30.92
CA ALA A 247 -22.44 14.96 31.08
C ALA A 247 -21.90 16.27 30.50
N GLY A 248 -20.61 16.56 30.70
CA GLY A 248 -19.93 17.73 30.13
C GLY A 248 -19.95 17.71 28.60
N LEU A 249 -19.59 16.59 27.97
CA LEU A 249 -19.63 16.43 26.51
C LEU A 249 -21.03 16.64 25.92
N VAL A 250 -22.09 16.18 26.63
CA VAL A 250 -23.47 16.43 26.19
C VAL A 250 -23.80 17.92 26.30
N ALA A 251 -23.41 18.58 27.39
CA ALA A 251 -23.62 20.01 27.58
C ALA A 251 -22.91 20.85 26.51
N ASP A 252 -21.67 20.50 26.14
CA ASP A 252 -20.92 21.18 25.10
C ASP A 252 -21.60 21.01 23.71
N ALA A 253 -22.11 19.81 23.41
CA ALA A 253 -22.87 19.56 22.20
C ALA A 253 -24.18 20.35 22.16
N GLU A 254 -24.89 20.47 23.29
CA GLU A 254 -26.11 21.30 23.41
C GLU A 254 -25.77 22.81 23.23
N ALA A 255 -24.66 23.27 23.76
CA ALA A 255 -24.22 24.67 23.63
C ALA A 255 -23.92 25.06 22.16
N THR A 256 -23.53 24.08 21.33
CA THR A 256 -23.32 24.23 19.87
C THR A 256 -24.61 24.07 19.05
N GLY A 257 -25.77 23.85 19.70
CA GLY A 257 -27.08 23.77 19.06
C GLY A 257 -27.57 22.34 18.75
N THR A 258 -26.85 21.32 19.21
CA THR A 258 -27.30 19.94 19.01
C THR A 258 -28.43 19.60 19.97
N PRO A 259 -29.61 19.09 19.50
CA PRO A 259 -30.70 18.69 20.39
C PRO A 259 -30.24 17.63 21.39
N ARG A 260 -30.60 17.74 22.68
CA ARG A 260 -30.18 16.85 23.79
C ARG A 260 -30.27 15.37 23.47
N LYS A 261 -31.35 14.93 22.84
CA LYS A 261 -31.53 13.53 22.46
C LYS A 261 -30.46 13.06 21.46
N GLN A 262 -30.08 13.92 20.53
CA GLN A 262 -29.04 13.66 19.54
C GLN A 262 -27.66 13.72 20.19
N ALA A 263 -27.39 14.73 21.02
CA ALA A 263 -26.15 14.87 21.78
C ALA A 263 -25.84 13.60 22.62
N ILE A 264 -26.84 13.06 23.33
CA ILE A 264 -26.70 11.80 24.08
C ILE A 264 -26.33 10.63 23.17
N LEU A 265 -26.90 10.53 21.96
CA LEU A 265 -26.59 9.48 21.02
C LEU A 265 -25.16 9.61 20.46
N ASP A 266 -24.77 10.83 20.15
CA ASP A 266 -23.47 11.12 19.56
C ASP A 266 -22.34 10.93 20.59
N VAL A 267 -22.53 11.38 21.84
CA VAL A 267 -21.61 11.13 22.94
C VAL A 267 -21.50 9.63 23.28
N ALA A 268 -22.61 8.89 23.27
CA ALA A 268 -22.58 7.44 23.50
C ALA A 268 -21.77 6.71 22.42
N ARG A 269 -21.91 7.15 21.17
CA ARG A 269 -21.12 6.61 20.04
C ARG A 269 -19.64 7.00 20.15
N LEU A 270 -19.38 8.26 20.46
CA LEU A 270 -18.01 8.79 20.63
C LEU A 270 -17.26 8.09 21.78
N ALA A 271 -17.93 7.91 22.92
CA ALA A 271 -17.34 7.28 24.11
C ALA A 271 -17.36 5.74 24.06
N GLY A 272 -18.01 5.12 23.06
CA GLY A 272 -18.13 3.67 22.97
C GLY A 272 -18.93 3.02 24.09
N VAL A 273 -19.84 3.78 24.75
CA VAL A 273 -20.64 3.32 25.86
C VAL A 273 -22.12 3.19 25.49
N PRO A 274 -22.91 2.34 26.20
CA PRO A 274 -24.34 2.27 26.00
C PRO A 274 -25.02 3.64 26.20
N LYS A 275 -25.97 3.98 25.33
CA LYS A 275 -26.77 5.21 25.44
C LYS A 275 -27.31 5.44 26.84
N ARG A 276 -27.68 4.37 27.55
CA ARG A 276 -28.22 4.43 28.92
C ARG A 276 -27.22 5.03 29.90
N GLU A 277 -25.93 4.72 29.78
CA GLU A 277 -24.89 5.28 30.64
C GLU A 277 -24.79 6.79 30.49
N VAL A 278 -24.78 7.31 29.26
CA VAL A 278 -24.76 8.73 28.98
C VAL A 278 -26.05 9.39 29.47
N TYR A 279 -27.21 8.74 29.25
CA TYR A 279 -28.49 9.25 29.74
C TYR A 279 -28.49 9.36 31.28
N ASP A 280 -28.02 8.30 31.96
CA ASP A 280 -27.92 8.28 33.45
C ASP A 280 -26.91 9.33 33.97
N ALA A 281 -25.79 9.54 33.27
CA ALA A 281 -24.81 10.57 33.59
C ALA A 281 -25.40 11.99 33.55
N VAL A 282 -26.26 12.27 32.58
CA VAL A 282 -26.89 13.60 32.39
C VAL A 282 -28.07 13.83 33.36
N HIS A 283 -28.71 12.78 33.90
CA HIS A 283 -29.94 12.90 34.70
C HIS A 283 -29.79 12.53 36.18
N LYS A 284 -28.64 11.97 36.59
CA LYS A 284 -28.37 11.60 38.00
C LYS A 284 -27.40 12.55 38.72
N THR A 285 -27.09 13.70 38.08
CA THR A 285 -26.28 14.75 38.70
C THR A 285 -27.16 15.74 39.49
#